data_bad4e8862a9616967bf134ffa3f97985
#
_entry.id   bad4e8862a9616967bf134ffa3f97985
#
_cell.length_a   1.000
_cell.length_b   1.000
_cell.length_c   1.000
_cell.angle_alpha   90.00
_cell.angle_beta   90.00
_cell.angle_gamma   90.00
#
_symmetry.space_group_name_H-M   'P 1'
#
loop_
_entity.id
_entity.type
_entity.pdbx_description
1 polymer ?
#
loop_
_entity_poly.entity_id
_entity_poly.type
_entity_poly.pdbx_seq_one_letter_code
_entity_poly.pdbx_strand_id
1 'polypeptide(L)'
;MPTKLWPLAAALLLAPLALGQDERPNFLLIIADDVTYNDLPLYGGPNISTPNIDGLASEGLTFNRAYLSMAMCNPCRTELYTGLYPFRNGSSWNHSAARTGTLSVVDHLGRLGYRVGLAGKKHVLPDESFRFESVAGITNHREPTPVPEFDTSDIEEFMGREGDEPFFLVTAFHEAHAPWTVGSPDKFDLAKLALPDNLADTPRTRGQFATYLAEIEVWDWEVGRVLDALDASGQADRTVVLLTSEQGSAFPGNKWTNWNTGVRTALVVRWPGRIAAGARTDALVQYADVLPTLVSAAGAEAGDQFDGHSFLPVLRGQTADHREYVYLMHNNVPEGPPYPIRSIVDARWHYIRNLQPEALYFEKHMMGAFRTNWFWETWLAASGPSAQAAINRRAVMLANRFMRRPAEQLYDVAADPYQMRNLIGDLGLADVRDRLATALGRWMQSQGDPGASLDSEAMWRNAREGRHLPPRSGP
;
A
#
# COMPACT_ATOMS: atom_id res chain seq x y z
N MET A 1 -48.36 19.93 -52.65
CA MET A 1 -47.00 19.38 -52.39
C MET A 1 -46.49 20.06 -51.16
N PRO A 2 -46.30 19.37 -50.07
CA PRO A 2 -45.72 19.97 -48.84
C PRO A 2 -44.19 19.77 -48.84
N THR A 3 -43.48 20.86 -48.68
CA THR A 3 -42.06 20.97 -48.54
C THR A 3 -41.63 20.44 -47.13
N LYS A 4 -40.82 19.39 -47.10
CA LYS A 4 -40.19 18.84 -45.87
C LYS A 4 -39.01 19.73 -45.48
N LEU A 5 -39.14 20.43 -44.37
CA LEU A 5 -38.00 21.05 -43.64
C LEU A 5 -37.27 19.97 -42.81
N TRP A 6 -36.03 19.76 -43.11
CA TRP A 6 -35.11 18.97 -42.26
C TRP A 6 -34.49 19.87 -41.17
N PRO A 7 -34.41 19.44 -39.92
CA PRO A 7 -33.69 20.21 -38.92
C PRO A 7 -32.17 20.02 -39.13
N LEU A 8 -31.46 21.13 -39.28
CA LEU A 8 -30.01 21.16 -39.14
C LEU A 8 -29.63 20.82 -37.67
N ALA A 9 -29.04 19.67 -37.45
CA ALA A 9 -28.37 19.36 -36.23
C ALA A 9 -27.05 20.16 -36.16
N ALA A 10 -27.00 21.16 -35.32
CA ALA A 10 -25.77 21.87 -34.99
C ALA A 10 -24.89 20.91 -34.15
N ALA A 11 -23.87 20.32 -34.78
CA ALA A 11 -22.80 19.64 -34.07
C ALA A 11 -21.98 20.71 -33.34
N LEU A 12 -22.15 20.82 -32.03
CA LEU A 12 -21.20 21.52 -31.18
C LEU A 12 -19.86 20.74 -31.24
N LEU A 13 -18.96 21.25 -32.06
CA LEU A 13 -17.54 20.91 -31.99
C LEU A 13 -17.03 21.47 -30.66
N LEU A 14 -16.95 20.61 -29.63
CA LEU A 14 -16.14 20.87 -28.50
C LEU A 14 -14.68 20.91 -29.01
N ALA A 15 -14.18 22.11 -29.24
CA ALA A 15 -12.76 22.32 -29.44
C ALA A 15 -12.05 21.75 -28.21
N PRO A 16 -10.98 20.93 -28.35
CA PRO A 16 -10.14 20.60 -27.22
C PRO A 16 -9.61 21.92 -26.68
N LEU A 17 -9.91 22.24 -25.43
CA LEU A 17 -9.23 23.30 -24.70
C LEU A 17 -7.73 22.98 -24.81
N ALA A 18 -7.03 23.72 -25.65
CA ALA A 18 -5.58 23.72 -25.67
C ALA A 18 -5.15 24.16 -24.26
N LEU A 19 -4.70 23.19 -23.48
CA LEU A 19 -4.07 23.44 -22.20
C LEU A 19 -2.89 24.34 -22.48
N GLY A 20 -2.90 25.54 -21.91
CA GLY A 20 -1.74 26.40 -21.88
C GLY A 20 -0.56 25.56 -21.36
N GLN A 21 0.52 25.56 -22.12
CA GLN A 21 1.82 25.17 -21.58
C GLN A 21 1.99 26.00 -20.31
N ASP A 22 2.27 25.32 -19.18
CA ASP A 22 2.83 25.89 -17.97
C ASP A 22 2.01 25.88 -16.69
N GLU A 23 1.43 24.74 -16.30
CA GLU A 23 1.43 24.55 -14.86
C GLU A 23 1.64 23.08 -14.52
N ARG A 24 2.90 22.71 -14.34
CA ARG A 24 3.25 21.44 -13.73
C ARG A 24 2.61 21.40 -12.34
N PRO A 25 1.80 20.37 -12.02
CA PRO A 25 1.12 20.33 -10.74
C PRO A 25 2.11 20.14 -9.60
N ASN A 26 1.78 20.64 -8.43
CA ASN A 26 2.39 20.17 -7.20
C ASN A 26 1.88 18.76 -6.88
N PHE A 27 2.62 18.03 -6.05
CA PHE A 27 2.22 16.72 -5.55
C PHE A 27 2.30 16.66 -4.03
N LEU A 28 1.24 16.19 -3.41
CA LEU A 28 1.19 15.86 -1.98
C LEU A 28 0.86 14.37 -1.85
N LEU A 29 1.78 13.60 -1.27
CA LEU A 29 1.61 12.17 -1.00
C LEU A 29 1.44 11.94 0.50
N ILE A 30 0.25 11.51 0.91
CA ILE A 30 -0.11 11.23 2.31
C ILE A 30 -0.08 9.72 2.52
N ILE A 31 0.72 9.24 3.48
CA ILE A 31 0.93 7.81 3.73
C ILE A 31 0.64 7.47 5.19
N ALA A 32 -0.27 6.52 5.43
CA ALA A 32 -0.38 5.83 6.72
C ALA A 32 0.70 4.76 6.87
N ASP A 33 0.90 4.25 8.08
CA ASP A 33 1.76 3.12 8.38
C ASP A 33 0.92 1.96 8.95
N ASP A 34 0.95 0.79 8.33
CA ASP A 34 0.27 -0.42 8.81
C ASP A 34 -1.28 -0.32 8.91
N VAL A 35 -1.96 0.31 7.97
CA VAL A 35 -3.42 0.38 7.91
C VAL A 35 -3.97 -0.61 6.89
N THR A 36 -4.75 -1.60 7.35
CA THR A 36 -5.41 -2.55 6.46
C THR A 36 -6.53 -1.84 5.68
N TYR A 37 -6.49 -1.88 4.36
CA TYR A 37 -7.36 -1.09 3.47
C TYR A 37 -8.87 -1.24 3.78
N ASN A 38 -9.33 -2.45 4.09
CA ASN A 38 -10.74 -2.73 4.34
C ASN A 38 -11.19 -2.49 5.80
N ASP A 39 -10.34 -1.97 6.66
CA ASP A 39 -10.72 -1.37 7.94
C ASP A 39 -11.19 0.08 7.78
N LEU A 40 -10.86 0.73 6.63
CA LEU A 40 -11.34 2.06 6.28
C LEU A 40 -12.79 2.04 5.78
N PRO A 41 -13.68 2.93 6.25
CA PRO A 41 -15.06 3.06 5.76
C PRO A 41 -15.17 3.18 4.24
N LEU A 42 -14.25 3.89 3.61
CA LEU A 42 -14.14 4.03 2.16
C LEU A 42 -14.09 2.68 1.41
N TYR A 43 -13.60 1.62 2.04
CA TYR A 43 -13.53 0.26 1.52
C TYR A 43 -14.43 -0.73 2.27
N GLY A 44 -15.37 -0.23 3.06
CA GLY A 44 -16.40 -1.02 3.73
C GLY A 44 -16.11 -1.36 5.20
N GLY A 45 -15.08 -0.77 5.81
CA GLY A 45 -14.79 -0.91 7.25
C GLY A 45 -15.93 -0.34 8.10
N PRO A 46 -16.59 -1.15 8.97
CA PRO A 46 -17.84 -0.73 9.61
C PRO A 46 -17.64 -0.10 11.00
N ASN A 47 -16.42 -0.05 11.52
CA ASN A 47 -16.19 0.19 12.95
C ASN A 47 -15.85 1.64 13.32
N ILE A 48 -15.37 2.45 12.37
CA ILE A 48 -14.86 3.82 12.57
C ILE A 48 -15.48 4.81 11.59
N SER A 49 -15.18 6.09 11.79
CA SER A 49 -15.50 7.16 10.86
C SER A 49 -14.22 7.89 10.47
N THR A 50 -14.04 8.13 9.17
CA THR A 50 -12.87 8.81 8.61
C THR A 50 -13.30 10.00 7.72
N PRO A 51 -13.91 11.06 8.32
CA PRO A 51 -14.54 12.12 7.55
C PRO A 51 -13.59 12.90 6.65
N ASN A 52 -12.31 13.04 7.01
CA ASN A 52 -11.32 13.76 6.20
C ASN A 52 -10.89 12.92 4.99
N ILE A 53 -10.66 11.63 5.19
CA ILE A 53 -10.33 10.68 4.10
C ILE A 53 -11.52 10.51 3.16
N ASP A 54 -12.74 10.37 3.73
CA ASP A 54 -13.98 10.25 2.95
C ASP A 54 -14.26 11.56 2.17
N GLY A 55 -13.98 12.72 2.78
CA GLY A 55 -14.02 14.03 2.13
C GLY A 55 -13.08 14.10 0.93
N LEU A 56 -11.80 13.74 1.10
CA LEU A 56 -10.82 13.68 0.01
C LEU A 56 -11.27 12.72 -1.10
N ALA A 57 -11.82 11.56 -0.75
CA ALA A 57 -12.33 10.58 -1.72
C ALA A 57 -13.55 11.11 -2.48
N SER A 58 -14.40 11.90 -1.84
CA SER A 58 -15.56 12.53 -2.48
C SER A 58 -15.19 13.56 -3.54
N GLU A 59 -13.97 14.10 -3.50
CA GLU A 59 -13.42 15.07 -4.45
C GLU A 59 -12.46 14.43 -5.47
N GLY A 60 -12.17 13.14 -5.36
CA GLY A 60 -11.17 12.44 -6.14
C GLY A 60 -11.63 11.14 -6.77
N LEU A 61 -10.66 10.37 -7.23
CA LEU A 61 -10.80 9.01 -7.76
C LEU A 61 -10.30 8.00 -6.75
N THR A 62 -11.15 7.07 -6.32
CA THR A 62 -10.78 5.95 -5.46
C THR A 62 -10.46 4.70 -6.30
N PHE A 63 -9.28 4.13 -6.08
CA PHE A 63 -8.89 2.87 -6.69
C PHE A 63 -9.36 1.69 -5.82
N ASN A 64 -10.22 0.85 -6.38
CA ASN A 64 -10.68 -0.35 -5.68
C ASN A 64 -9.59 -1.42 -5.59
N ARG A 65 -8.54 -1.38 -6.43
CA ARG A 65 -7.54 -2.44 -6.60
C ARG A 65 -6.13 -1.87 -6.71
N ALA A 66 -5.64 -1.28 -5.62
CA ALA A 66 -4.26 -0.85 -5.48
C ALA A 66 -3.46 -1.88 -4.65
N TYR A 67 -2.24 -2.18 -5.08
CA TYR A 67 -1.39 -3.19 -4.45
C TYR A 67 0.04 -2.67 -4.27
N LEU A 68 0.76 -3.26 -3.33
CA LEU A 68 2.20 -3.11 -3.16
C LEU A 68 2.87 -4.48 -3.36
N SER A 69 4.13 -4.52 -3.77
CA SER A 69 4.80 -5.81 -4.05
C SER A 69 5.14 -6.60 -2.81
N MET A 70 5.43 -5.93 -1.69
CA MET A 70 5.87 -6.60 -0.46
C MET A 70 5.27 -5.92 0.76
N ALA A 71 4.56 -6.69 1.58
CA ALA A 71 3.90 -6.20 2.79
C ALA A 71 4.89 -5.93 3.95
N MET A 72 5.83 -5.02 3.71
CA MET A 72 6.88 -4.55 4.63
C MET A 72 7.21 -3.09 4.37
N CYS A 73 7.32 -2.27 5.40
CA CYS A 73 7.49 -0.82 5.31
C CYS A 73 8.67 -0.39 4.40
N ASN A 74 9.88 -0.93 4.62
CA ASN A 74 11.04 -0.51 3.84
C ASN A 74 10.95 -0.93 2.36
N PRO A 75 10.63 -2.18 1.98
CA PRO A 75 10.48 -2.57 0.59
C PRO A 75 9.34 -1.82 -0.14
N CYS A 76 8.17 -1.66 0.50
CA CYS A 76 7.05 -0.98 -0.15
C CYS A 76 7.31 0.51 -0.37
N ARG A 77 7.94 1.20 0.60
CA ARG A 77 8.38 2.60 0.41
C ARG A 77 9.45 2.72 -0.66
N THR A 78 10.40 1.77 -0.71
CA THR A 78 11.41 1.76 -1.76
C THR A 78 10.78 1.57 -3.14
N GLU A 79 9.81 0.65 -3.28
CA GLU A 79 9.04 0.47 -4.52
C GLU A 79 8.31 1.77 -4.92
N LEU A 80 7.59 2.38 -3.98
CA LEU A 80 6.83 3.61 -4.18
C LEU A 80 7.71 4.78 -4.66
N TYR A 81 8.89 4.94 -4.05
CA TYR A 81 9.79 6.06 -4.36
C TYR A 81 10.70 5.81 -5.55
N THR A 82 10.82 4.57 -6.05
CA THR A 82 11.72 4.24 -7.18
C THR A 82 10.98 3.81 -8.44
N GLY A 83 9.72 3.38 -8.35
CA GLY A 83 8.98 2.78 -9.47
C GLY A 83 9.55 1.42 -9.90
N LEU A 84 10.33 0.76 -9.03
CA LEU A 84 11.03 -0.49 -9.31
C LEU A 84 10.57 -1.60 -8.35
N TYR A 85 10.41 -2.82 -8.87
CA TYR A 85 10.17 -3.98 -8.02
C TYR A 85 11.35 -4.27 -7.09
N PRO A 86 11.10 -4.92 -5.93
CA PRO A 86 12.15 -5.23 -4.94
C PRO A 86 13.37 -5.95 -5.51
N PHE A 87 13.21 -6.84 -6.51
CA PHE A 87 14.34 -7.49 -7.17
C PHE A 87 15.22 -6.52 -7.94
N ARG A 88 14.64 -5.52 -8.58
CA ARG A 88 15.39 -4.55 -9.36
C ARG A 88 15.97 -3.45 -8.49
N ASN A 89 15.21 -2.93 -7.52
CA ASN A 89 15.72 -1.90 -6.61
C ASN A 89 16.65 -2.47 -5.52
N GLY A 90 16.57 -3.77 -5.20
CA GLY A 90 17.40 -4.46 -4.22
C GLY A 90 16.83 -4.52 -2.82
N SER A 91 15.78 -3.76 -2.50
CA SER A 91 15.12 -3.76 -1.18
C SER A 91 14.13 -4.92 -1.08
N SER A 92 14.65 -6.15 -0.90
CA SER A 92 13.86 -7.38 -0.90
C SER A 92 13.58 -7.94 0.49
N TRP A 93 13.89 -7.19 1.56
CA TRP A 93 13.65 -7.52 2.96
C TRP A 93 13.41 -6.25 3.77
N ASN A 94 12.77 -6.38 4.90
CA ASN A 94 12.65 -5.24 5.81
C ASN A 94 14.03 -4.76 6.30
N HIS A 95 14.22 -3.45 6.40
CA HIS A 95 15.48 -2.80 6.77
C HIS A 95 16.67 -3.07 5.80
N SER A 96 16.40 -3.50 4.58
CA SER A 96 17.42 -3.57 3.53
C SER A 96 17.66 -2.20 2.87
N ALA A 97 18.72 -2.10 2.07
CA ALA A 97 19.01 -0.92 1.28
C ALA A 97 18.67 -1.14 -0.20
N ALA A 98 18.27 -0.11 -0.90
CA ALA A 98 18.26 -0.13 -2.35
C ALA A 98 19.70 -0.30 -2.90
N ARG A 99 19.82 -0.77 -4.13
CA ARG A 99 21.13 -0.87 -4.80
C ARG A 99 21.78 0.50 -4.88
N THR A 100 23.09 0.55 -4.68
CA THR A 100 23.86 1.77 -4.90
C THR A 100 23.61 2.33 -6.31
N GLY A 101 23.33 3.63 -6.39
CA GLY A 101 23.02 4.31 -7.65
C GLY A 101 21.55 4.16 -8.10
N THR A 102 20.68 3.54 -7.32
CA THR A 102 19.24 3.55 -7.59
C THR A 102 18.71 4.99 -7.54
N LEU A 103 18.09 5.42 -8.62
CA LEU A 103 17.42 6.72 -8.69
C LEU A 103 16.05 6.65 -8.04
N SER A 104 15.70 7.68 -7.29
CA SER A 104 14.42 7.79 -6.60
C SER A 104 13.56 8.94 -7.11
N VAL A 105 12.41 9.14 -6.53
CA VAL A 105 11.54 10.30 -6.78
C VAL A 105 12.30 11.62 -6.62
N VAL A 106 13.29 11.67 -5.70
CA VAL A 106 14.14 12.86 -5.50
C VAL A 106 14.93 13.18 -6.76
N ASP A 107 15.51 12.16 -7.39
CA ASP A 107 16.30 12.36 -8.61
C ASP A 107 15.41 12.65 -9.82
N HIS A 108 14.31 11.90 -9.99
CA HIS A 108 13.43 12.05 -11.14
C HIS A 108 12.68 13.37 -11.14
N LEU A 109 12.03 13.75 -10.04
CA LEU A 109 11.31 15.02 -9.95
C LEU A 109 12.27 16.20 -9.77
N GLY A 110 13.39 16.03 -9.06
CA GLY A 110 14.41 17.08 -8.94
C GLY A 110 14.98 17.51 -10.29
N ARG A 111 15.23 16.55 -11.24
CA ARG A 111 15.63 16.88 -12.62
C ARG A 111 14.56 17.66 -13.40
N LEU A 112 13.30 17.55 -13.00
CA LEU A 112 12.19 18.33 -13.55
C LEU A 112 11.98 19.66 -12.81
N GLY A 113 12.87 20.02 -11.89
CA GLY A 113 12.84 21.29 -11.15
C GLY A 113 11.85 21.31 -9.99
N TYR A 114 11.49 20.14 -9.42
CA TYR A 114 10.68 20.07 -8.21
C TYR A 114 11.55 20.18 -6.95
N ARG A 115 11.04 20.87 -5.94
CA ARG A 115 11.48 20.70 -4.55
C ARG A 115 10.88 19.39 -4.04
N VAL A 116 11.69 18.54 -3.40
CA VAL A 116 11.26 17.21 -2.98
C VAL A 116 11.48 17.05 -1.49
N GLY A 117 10.40 17.12 -0.70
CA GLY A 117 10.40 17.07 0.75
C GLY A 117 9.73 15.85 1.33
N LEU A 118 10.07 15.57 2.60
CA LEU A 118 9.42 14.51 3.39
C LEU A 118 9.28 14.96 4.85
N ALA A 119 8.04 14.90 5.35
CA ALA A 119 7.71 15.01 6.76
C ALA A 119 7.38 13.63 7.33
N GLY A 120 7.97 13.27 8.45
CA GLY A 120 7.70 12.02 9.17
C GLY A 120 8.58 10.84 8.76
N LYS A 121 7.97 9.66 8.61
CA LYS A 121 8.67 8.38 8.45
C LYS A 121 9.31 8.20 7.08
N LYS A 122 10.63 8.27 6.99
CA LYS A 122 11.39 8.00 5.75
C LYS A 122 11.53 6.50 5.46
N HIS A 123 12.15 5.75 6.33
CA HIS A 123 12.37 4.28 6.35
C HIS A 123 12.81 3.65 5.02
N VAL A 124 13.69 4.31 4.29
CA VAL A 124 14.37 3.83 3.08
C VAL A 124 15.86 4.09 3.16
N LEU A 125 16.65 3.25 2.52
CA LEU A 125 18.11 3.29 2.47
C LEU A 125 18.59 3.00 1.03
N PRO A 126 19.80 3.41 0.62
CA PRO A 126 20.74 4.27 1.34
C PRO A 126 20.36 5.75 1.25
N ASP A 127 20.89 6.58 2.14
CA ASP A 127 20.55 8.01 2.21
C ASP A 127 20.89 8.77 0.93
N GLU A 128 21.95 8.40 0.23
CA GLU A 128 22.35 9.01 -1.03
C GLU A 128 21.34 8.86 -2.18
N SER A 129 20.49 7.83 -2.14
CA SER A 129 19.41 7.64 -3.12
C SER A 129 18.11 8.36 -2.72
N PHE A 130 17.97 8.75 -1.45
CA PHE A 130 16.72 9.29 -0.90
C PHE A 130 16.96 10.59 -0.13
N ARG A 131 17.55 11.58 -0.82
CA ARG A 131 17.93 12.89 -0.28
C ARG A 131 16.74 13.84 -0.21
N PHE A 132 15.66 13.46 0.43
CA PHE A 132 14.54 14.36 0.69
C PHE A 132 14.98 15.59 1.52
N GLU A 133 14.44 16.77 1.21
CA GLU A 133 14.45 17.88 2.15
C GLU A 133 13.62 17.46 3.38
N SER A 134 14.18 17.59 4.57
CA SER A 134 13.48 17.23 5.80
C SER A 134 12.51 18.34 6.19
N VAL A 135 11.23 17.98 6.34
CA VAL A 135 10.17 18.89 6.81
C VAL A 135 9.73 18.41 8.19
N ALA A 136 9.62 19.31 9.16
CA ALA A 136 9.18 18.92 10.51
C ALA A 136 7.64 18.82 10.62
N GLY A 137 7.15 18.51 11.82
CA GLY A 137 5.73 18.45 12.17
C GLY A 137 5.25 17.04 12.51
N ILE A 138 5.58 16.02 11.74
CA ILE A 138 5.13 14.64 11.99
C ILE A 138 6.11 13.93 12.92
N THR A 139 5.63 13.48 14.08
CA THR A 139 6.43 12.81 15.12
C THR A 139 5.88 11.42 15.42
N ASN A 140 6.74 10.54 15.94
CA ASN A 140 6.35 9.21 16.39
C ASN A 140 5.93 9.27 17.85
N HIS A 141 4.66 9.15 18.13
CA HIS A 141 4.10 9.19 19.48
C HIS A 141 4.22 7.83 20.15
N ARG A 142 5.11 7.71 21.14
CA ARG A 142 5.36 6.43 21.86
C ARG A 142 4.68 6.36 23.21
N GLU A 143 4.23 7.50 23.74
CA GLU A 143 3.53 7.58 25.01
C GLU A 143 2.02 7.69 24.75
N PRO A 144 1.20 7.02 25.59
CA PRO A 144 -0.25 7.07 25.43
C PRO A 144 -0.79 8.49 25.47
N THR A 145 -1.48 8.91 24.40
CA THR A 145 -2.17 10.21 24.33
C THR A 145 -3.46 10.09 23.51
N PRO A 146 -4.59 10.64 24.01
CA PRO A 146 -5.84 10.64 23.25
C PRO A 146 -5.79 11.43 21.96
N VAL A 147 -5.05 12.55 21.95
CA VAL A 147 -4.86 13.41 20.78
C VAL A 147 -3.40 13.86 20.78
N PRO A 148 -2.60 13.50 19.78
CA PRO A 148 -1.23 13.96 19.67
C PRO A 148 -1.17 15.45 19.35
N GLU A 149 -0.07 16.10 19.73
CA GLU A 149 0.25 17.42 19.21
C GLU A 149 0.73 17.29 17.78
N PHE A 150 0.15 18.06 16.86
CA PHE A 150 0.53 18.08 15.46
C PHE A 150 0.60 19.53 14.96
N ASP A 151 1.83 20.01 14.80
CA ASP A 151 2.13 21.33 14.24
C ASP A 151 2.40 21.19 12.74
N THR A 152 1.58 21.83 11.93
CA THR A 152 1.68 21.81 10.46
C THR A 152 2.43 23.00 9.89
N SER A 153 2.99 23.88 10.71
CA SER A 153 3.61 25.15 10.28
C SER A 153 4.74 24.94 9.25
N ASP A 154 5.65 23.98 9.49
CA ASP A 154 6.75 23.68 8.55
C ASP A 154 6.24 23.02 7.26
N ILE A 155 5.15 22.24 7.34
CA ILE A 155 4.48 21.64 6.18
C ILE A 155 3.84 22.73 5.33
N GLU A 156 3.13 23.66 5.94
CA GLU A 156 2.52 24.83 5.28
C GLU A 156 3.60 25.72 4.66
N GLU A 157 4.67 26.04 5.40
CA GLU A 157 5.80 26.83 4.89
C GLU A 157 6.46 26.15 3.68
N PHE A 158 6.70 24.84 3.73
CA PHE A 158 7.25 24.09 2.60
C PHE A 158 6.37 24.19 1.35
N MET A 159 5.04 24.02 1.50
CA MET A 159 4.10 24.10 0.39
C MET A 159 3.92 25.53 -0.13
N GLY A 160 3.87 26.51 0.77
CA GLY A 160 3.65 27.93 0.46
C GLY A 160 4.92 28.72 0.10
N ARG A 161 6.11 28.08 0.09
CA ARG A 161 7.39 28.76 -0.20
C ARG A 161 7.32 29.54 -1.50
N GLU A 162 7.69 30.80 -1.46
CA GLU A 162 7.72 31.68 -2.65
C GLU A 162 8.65 31.13 -3.76
N GLY A 163 8.21 31.29 -5.01
CA GLY A 163 8.94 30.87 -6.20
C GLY A 163 8.07 30.10 -7.19
N ASP A 164 8.61 29.89 -8.41
CA ASP A 164 7.91 29.18 -9.49
C ASP A 164 8.17 27.65 -9.47
N GLU A 165 8.98 27.17 -8.54
CA GLU A 165 9.30 25.75 -8.42
C GLU A 165 8.12 24.95 -7.86
N PRO A 166 7.60 23.96 -8.58
CA PRO A 166 6.61 23.06 -8.03
C PRO A 166 7.23 22.18 -6.93
N PHE A 167 6.39 21.63 -6.06
CA PHE A 167 6.85 20.74 -5.01
C PHE A 167 6.29 19.32 -5.15
N PHE A 168 7.04 18.36 -4.62
CA PHE A 168 6.56 17.04 -4.21
C PHE A 168 6.84 16.91 -2.70
N LEU A 169 5.78 16.78 -1.91
CA LEU A 169 5.86 16.58 -0.47
C LEU A 169 5.27 15.24 -0.09
N VAL A 170 6.01 14.47 0.70
CA VAL A 170 5.50 13.27 1.38
C VAL A 170 5.20 13.63 2.83
N THR A 171 3.97 13.39 3.27
CA THR A 171 3.58 13.37 4.68
C THR A 171 3.35 11.92 5.11
N ALA A 172 4.31 11.35 5.82
CA ALA A 172 4.37 9.95 6.14
C ALA A 172 4.19 9.73 7.63
N PHE A 173 2.98 9.35 8.02
CA PHE A 173 2.56 9.17 9.40
C PHE A 173 3.10 7.86 9.99
N HIS A 174 3.03 7.75 11.31
CA HIS A 174 3.37 6.55 12.06
C HIS A 174 2.14 5.72 12.44
N GLU A 175 0.99 6.33 12.40
CA GLU A 175 -0.33 5.72 12.68
C GLU A 175 -0.78 4.88 11.46
N ALA A 176 -1.23 3.62 11.65
CA ALA A 176 -1.39 2.90 12.94
C ALA A 176 -0.34 1.78 13.11
N HIS A 177 0.93 2.13 13.17
CA HIS A 177 2.01 1.14 13.39
C HIS A 177 2.07 0.74 14.88
N ALA A 178 2.04 -0.56 15.17
CA ALA A 178 2.15 -1.06 16.53
C ALA A 178 3.50 -0.71 17.20
N PRO A 179 3.55 -0.42 18.53
CA PRO A 179 2.45 -0.50 19.48
C PRO A 179 1.48 0.68 19.36
N TRP A 180 0.19 0.42 19.49
CA TRP A 180 -0.86 1.43 19.38
C TRP A 180 -0.97 2.22 20.68
N THR A 181 -0.66 3.49 20.64
CA THR A 181 -0.50 4.37 21.81
C THR A 181 -1.33 5.65 21.75
N VAL A 182 -1.86 6.01 20.58
CA VAL A 182 -2.63 7.23 20.42
C VAL A 182 -4.13 6.95 20.17
N GLY A 183 -4.96 7.97 20.38
CA GLY A 183 -6.41 7.87 20.23
C GLY A 183 -7.13 7.42 21.49
N SER A 184 -8.44 7.25 21.39
CA SER A 184 -9.35 6.97 22.51
C SER A 184 -10.06 5.62 22.32
N PRO A 185 -9.45 4.49 22.65
CA PRO A 185 -10.03 3.15 22.44
C PRO A 185 -11.25 2.89 23.32
N ASP A 186 -11.39 3.57 24.46
CA ASP A 186 -12.49 3.39 25.42
C ASP A 186 -13.87 3.79 24.86
N LYS A 187 -13.91 4.52 23.75
CA LYS A 187 -15.16 4.87 23.07
C LYS A 187 -15.82 3.68 22.38
N PHE A 188 -15.07 2.61 22.09
CA PHE A 188 -15.57 1.44 21.40
C PHE A 188 -16.27 0.46 22.36
N ASP A 189 -17.51 0.08 22.04
CA ASP A 189 -18.15 -1.07 22.66
C ASP A 189 -17.56 -2.35 22.06
N LEU A 190 -16.64 -2.97 22.80
CA LEU A 190 -15.89 -4.14 22.32
C LEU A 190 -16.80 -5.29 21.87
N ALA A 191 -18.01 -5.42 22.45
CA ALA A 191 -18.96 -6.46 22.07
C ALA A 191 -19.58 -6.24 20.69
N LYS A 192 -19.64 -4.97 20.24
CA LYS A 192 -20.24 -4.57 18.96
C LYS A 192 -19.22 -4.47 17.81
N LEU A 193 -17.91 -4.53 18.10
CA LEU A 193 -16.91 -4.49 17.04
C LEU A 193 -17.09 -5.64 16.07
N ALA A 194 -17.19 -5.32 14.79
CA ALA A 194 -17.18 -6.29 13.70
C ALA A 194 -15.71 -6.66 13.40
N LEU A 195 -15.25 -7.79 13.93
CA LEU A 195 -13.91 -8.27 13.67
C LEU A 195 -13.77 -8.81 12.24
N PRO A 196 -12.65 -8.50 11.55
CA PRO A 196 -12.28 -9.13 10.28
C PRO A 196 -12.26 -10.66 10.36
N ASP A 197 -12.62 -11.31 9.25
CA ASP A 197 -12.72 -12.77 9.19
C ASP A 197 -11.41 -13.52 9.46
N ASN A 198 -10.28 -12.87 9.24
CA ASN A 198 -8.96 -13.43 9.50
C ASN A 198 -8.48 -13.25 10.96
N LEU A 199 -9.28 -12.65 11.82
CA LEU A 199 -8.92 -12.45 13.24
C LEU A 199 -9.65 -13.45 14.16
N ALA A 200 -8.93 -13.97 15.16
CA ALA A 200 -9.52 -14.79 16.22
C ALA A 200 -10.30 -13.90 17.20
N ASP A 201 -11.56 -14.22 17.42
CA ASP A 201 -12.43 -13.49 18.34
C ASP A 201 -12.08 -13.86 19.79
N THR A 202 -11.32 -13.02 20.43
CA THR A 202 -10.96 -13.09 21.86
C THR A 202 -11.10 -11.72 22.50
N PRO A 203 -11.31 -11.62 23.82
CA PRO A 203 -11.38 -10.33 24.51
C PRO A 203 -10.13 -9.47 24.26
N ARG A 204 -8.96 -10.10 24.19
CA ARG A 204 -7.70 -9.39 23.95
C ARG A 204 -7.59 -8.91 22.49
N THR A 205 -7.99 -9.72 21.50
CA THR A 205 -8.06 -9.29 20.11
C THR A 205 -8.98 -8.10 19.96
N ARG A 206 -10.17 -8.13 20.57
CA ARG A 206 -11.13 -7.01 20.52
C ARG A 206 -10.55 -5.74 21.14
N GLY A 207 -9.89 -5.84 22.30
CA GLY A 207 -9.24 -4.69 22.94
C GLY A 207 -8.12 -4.11 22.08
N GLN A 208 -7.25 -4.95 21.51
CA GLN A 208 -6.18 -4.49 20.61
C GLN A 208 -6.73 -3.94 19.28
N PHE A 209 -7.83 -4.50 18.78
CA PHE A 209 -8.48 -3.97 17.59
C PHE A 209 -9.08 -2.59 17.85
N ALA A 210 -9.67 -2.36 19.03
CA ALA A 210 -10.14 -1.03 19.43
C ALA A 210 -9.00 0.00 19.49
N THR A 211 -7.82 -0.36 20.05
CA THR A 211 -6.66 0.55 20.07
C THR A 211 -6.14 0.88 18.67
N TYR A 212 -6.07 -0.12 17.81
CA TYR A 212 -5.70 0.07 16.40
C TYR A 212 -6.68 0.98 15.65
N LEU A 213 -7.98 0.75 15.81
CA LEU A 213 -9.02 1.58 15.20
C LEU A 213 -8.96 3.02 15.69
N ALA A 214 -8.66 3.24 16.99
CA ALA A 214 -8.49 4.58 17.54
C ALA A 214 -7.33 5.34 16.88
N GLU A 215 -6.22 4.67 16.56
CA GLU A 215 -5.12 5.28 15.83
C GLU A 215 -5.47 5.62 14.37
N ILE A 216 -6.30 4.82 13.69
CA ILE A 216 -6.77 5.17 12.34
C ILE A 216 -7.58 6.47 12.36
N GLU A 217 -8.40 6.69 13.40
CA GLU A 217 -9.15 7.95 13.51
C GLU A 217 -8.26 9.14 13.84
N VAL A 218 -7.14 8.93 14.57
CA VAL A 218 -6.10 9.95 14.74
C VAL A 218 -5.45 10.26 13.40
N TRP A 219 -5.08 9.25 12.62
CA TRP A 219 -4.55 9.46 11.28
C TRP A 219 -5.53 10.21 10.36
N ASP A 220 -6.83 9.90 10.40
CA ASP A 220 -7.84 10.67 9.66
C ASP A 220 -7.85 12.16 10.07
N TRP A 221 -7.76 12.44 11.37
CA TRP A 221 -7.65 13.80 11.87
C TRP A 221 -6.36 14.50 11.37
N GLU A 222 -5.23 13.80 11.39
CA GLU A 222 -3.94 14.31 10.86
C GLU A 222 -4.02 14.59 9.36
N VAL A 223 -4.68 13.72 8.59
CA VAL A 223 -4.98 13.96 7.15
C VAL A 223 -5.74 15.28 7.01
N GLY A 224 -6.76 15.53 7.82
CA GLY A 224 -7.49 16.79 7.81
C GLY A 224 -6.58 17.99 8.04
N ARG A 225 -5.68 17.91 9.02
CA ARG A 225 -4.73 18.99 9.35
C ARG A 225 -3.75 19.28 8.18
N VAL A 226 -3.31 18.25 7.48
CA VAL A 226 -2.44 18.43 6.29
C VAL A 226 -3.21 19.04 5.12
N LEU A 227 -4.48 18.66 4.91
CA LEU A 227 -5.32 19.27 3.89
C LEU A 227 -5.64 20.75 4.22
N ASP A 228 -5.91 21.07 5.49
CA ASP A 228 -6.06 22.46 5.95
C ASP A 228 -4.79 23.30 5.68
N ALA A 229 -3.60 22.74 5.94
CA ALA A 229 -2.31 23.39 5.65
C ALA A 229 -2.10 23.59 4.14
N LEU A 230 -2.53 22.64 3.30
CA LEU A 230 -2.49 22.78 1.85
C LEU A 230 -3.40 23.91 1.37
N ASP A 231 -4.60 24.02 1.93
CA ASP A 231 -5.54 25.12 1.62
C ASP A 231 -4.97 26.48 2.09
N ALA A 232 -4.42 26.54 3.30
CA ALA A 232 -3.80 27.76 3.86
C ALA A 232 -2.57 28.21 3.03
N SER A 233 -1.81 27.29 2.46
CA SER A 233 -0.68 27.58 1.57
C SER A 233 -1.11 28.22 0.22
N GLY A 234 -2.41 28.20 -0.11
CA GLY A 234 -2.94 28.68 -1.41
C GLY A 234 -2.57 27.80 -2.62
N GLN A 235 -2.12 26.56 -2.39
CA GLN A 235 -1.65 25.68 -3.46
C GLN A 235 -2.65 24.55 -3.81
N ALA A 236 -3.79 24.47 -3.13
CA ALA A 236 -4.74 23.35 -3.24
C ALA A 236 -5.22 23.09 -4.67
N ASP A 237 -5.57 24.15 -5.42
CA ASP A 237 -6.14 24.04 -6.79
C ASP A 237 -5.11 23.50 -7.81
N ARG A 238 -3.82 23.65 -7.54
CA ARG A 238 -2.73 23.19 -8.44
C ARG A 238 -1.99 21.97 -7.90
N THR A 239 -2.50 21.33 -6.84
CA THR A 239 -1.86 20.19 -6.20
C THR A 239 -2.64 18.90 -6.46
N VAL A 240 -1.92 17.89 -6.96
CA VAL A 240 -2.39 16.50 -6.97
C VAL A 240 -2.15 15.91 -5.60
N VAL A 241 -3.21 15.52 -4.92
CA VAL A 241 -3.13 14.83 -3.62
C VAL A 241 -3.31 13.34 -3.86
N LEU A 242 -2.33 12.54 -3.41
CA LEU A 242 -2.42 11.08 -3.35
C LEU A 242 -2.47 10.67 -1.88
N LEU A 243 -3.48 9.90 -1.49
CA LEU A 243 -3.56 9.28 -0.17
C LEU A 243 -3.46 7.77 -0.33
N THR A 244 -2.58 7.16 0.47
CA THR A 244 -2.41 5.71 0.49
C THR A 244 -2.09 5.22 1.89
N SER A 245 -2.40 3.95 2.18
CA SER A 245 -1.84 3.23 3.31
C SER A 245 -0.62 2.44 2.83
N GLU A 246 0.23 2.02 3.73
CA GLU A 246 1.23 1.00 3.41
C GLU A 246 0.57 -0.39 3.32
N GLN A 247 1.26 -1.40 3.76
CA GLN A 247 0.71 -2.75 3.96
C GLN A 247 -0.35 -2.76 5.06
N GLY A 248 -1.02 -3.89 5.17
CA GLY A 248 -1.98 -4.10 6.25
C GLY A 248 -1.34 -4.08 7.64
N SER A 249 -2.20 -4.01 8.65
CA SER A 249 -1.86 -3.89 10.07
C SER A 249 -0.99 -5.02 10.61
N ALA A 250 -0.46 -4.83 11.82
CA ALA A 250 0.36 -5.82 12.51
C ALA A 250 -0.40 -7.07 12.99
N PHE A 251 -1.71 -7.18 12.71
CA PHE A 251 -2.47 -8.38 13.04
C PHE A 251 -2.04 -9.58 12.19
N PRO A 252 -2.09 -10.83 12.74
CA PRO A 252 -1.73 -12.03 11.98
C PRO A 252 -2.57 -12.19 10.72
N GLY A 253 -1.88 -12.45 9.60
CA GLY A 253 -2.54 -12.59 8.30
C GLY A 253 -2.60 -11.29 7.49
N ASN A 254 -2.08 -10.20 8.01
CA ASN A 254 -1.98 -8.91 7.32
C ASN A 254 -0.52 -8.64 6.93
N LYS A 255 0.17 -7.71 7.59
CA LYS A 255 1.61 -7.46 7.36
C LYS A 255 2.41 -8.74 7.29
N TRP A 256 3.48 -8.75 6.51
CA TRP A 256 4.37 -9.91 6.22
C TRP A 256 3.68 -11.10 5.54
N THR A 257 2.55 -10.91 4.92
CA THR A 257 1.89 -11.94 4.12
C THR A 257 1.61 -11.46 2.69
N ASN A 258 1.31 -12.39 1.79
CA ASN A 258 0.84 -12.06 0.47
C ASN A 258 -0.70 -12.13 0.36
N TRP A 259 -1.44 -12.27 1.46
CA TRP A 259 -2.89 -12.16 1.40
C TRP A 259 -3.31 -10.71 1.18
N ASN A 260 -4.51 -10.50 0.62
CA ASN A 260 -5.04 -9.17 0.33
C ASN A 260 -4.97 -8.21 1.52
N THR A 261 -5.27 -8.71 2.72
CA THR A 261 -5.17 -7.93 3.96
C THR A 261 -3.75 -7.44 4.28
N GLY A 262 -2.74 -8.02 3.64
CA GLY A 262 -1.35 -7.56 3.73
C GLY A 262 -0.92 -6.68 2.58
N VAL A 263 -1.26 -7.06 1.33
CA VAL A 263 -0.65 -6.46 0.12
C VAL A 263 -1.57 -5.51 -0.65
N ARG A 264 -2.89 -5.54 -0.42
CA ARG A 264 -3.80 -4.55 -1.00
C ARG A 264 -3.84 -3.31 -0.11
N THR A 265 -3.80 -2.14 -0.72
CA THR A 265 -3.70 -0.85 -0.05
C THR A 265 -4.82 0.09 -0.48
N ALA A 266 -5.11 1.10 0.34
CA ALA A 266 -5.94 2.22 -0.08
C ALA A 266 -5.18 3.08 -1.09
N LEU A 267 -5.88 3.62 -2.07
CA LEU A 267 -5.36 4.65 -2.96
C LEU A 267 -6.49 5.59 -3.40
N VAL A 268 -6.34 6.86 -3.06
CA VAL A 268 -7.23 7.95 -3.50
C VAL A 268 -6.36 8.99 -4.18
N VAL A 269 -6.82 9.53 -5.30
CA VAL A 269 -6.14 10.62 -6.01
C VAL A 269 -7.12 11.75 -6.27
N ARG A 270 -6.84 12.94 -5.72
CA ARG A 270 -7.56 14.18 -6.02
C ARG A 270 -6.70 15.05 -6.94
N TRP A 271 -7.28 15.51 -8.03
CA TRP A 271 -6.65 16.47 -8.94
C TRP A 271 -7.72 17.47 -9.42
N PRO A 272 -7.81 18.63 -8.79
CA PRO A 272 -8.86 19.61 -9.10
C PRO A 272 -8.95 19.94 -10.59
N GLY A 273 -10.16 19.91 -11.15
CA GLY A 273 -10.41 20.20 -12.56
C GLY A 273 -9.89 19.17 -13.58
N ARG A 274 -9.25 18.07 -13.12
CA ARG A 274 -8.66 17.03 -13.99
C ARG A 274 -9.24 15.63 -13.75
N ILE A 275 -9.71 15.35 -12.54
CA ILE A 275 -10.32 14.08 -12.15
C ILE A 275 -11.78 14.34 -11.79
N ALA A 276 -12.67 13.43 -12.17
CA ALA A 276 -14.07 13.49 -11.77
C ALA A 276 -14.20 13.22 -10.27
N ALA A 277 -14.86 14.12 -9.55
CA ALA A 277 -15.11 14.02 -8.12
C ALA A 277 -15.97 12.79 -7.77
N GLY A 278 -15.64 12.10 -6.69
CA GLY A 278 -16.36 10.95 -6.17
C GLY A 278 -16.33 9.71 -7.07
N ALA A 279 -15.44 9.68 -8.06
CA ALA A 279 -15.31 8.56 -8.98
C ALA A 279 -14.62 7.36 -8.32
N ARG A 280 -14.90 6.16 -8.83
CA ARG A 280 -14.22 4.91 -8.46
C ARG A 280 -13.74 4.17 -9.70
N THR A 281 -12.62 3.45 -9.57
CA THR A 281 -12.09 2.63 -10.66
C THR A 281 -11.70 1.25 -10.17
N ASP A 282 -11.90 0.26 -11.04
CA ASP A 282 -11.42 -1.11 -10.86
C ASP A 282 -10.09 -1.36 -11.59
N ALA A 283 -9.45 -0.32 -12.13
CA ALA A 283 -8.11 -0.44 -12.70
C ALA A 283 -7.15 -1.05 -11.67
N LEU A 284 -6.45 -2.09 -12.09
CA LEU A 284 -5.46 -2.77 -11.28
C LEU A 284 -4.15 -1.98 -11.31
N VAL A 285 -3.71 -1.45 -10.17
CA VAL A 285 -2.50 -0.62 -10.06
C VAL A 285 -1.57 -1.14 -8.96
N GLN A 286 -0.30 -0.81 -9.05
CA GLN A 286 0.72 -1.22 -8.11
C GLN A 286 1.59 -0.02 -7.71
N TYR A 287 2.22 -0.06 -6.53
CA TYR A 287 3.09 1.01 -6.05
C TYR A 287 4.20 1.39 -7.03
N ALA A 288 4.74 0.42 -7.76
CA ALA A 288 5.71 0.69 -8.83
C ALA A 288 5.17 1.67 -9.90
N ASP A 289 3.84 1.80 -10.06
CA ASP A 289 3.21 2.67 -11.05
C ASP A 289 3.12 4.14 -10.61
N VAL A 290 3.30 4.42 -9.31
CA VAL A 290 3.09 5.76 -8.76
C VAL A 290 4.14 6.74 -9.32
N LEU A 291 5.43 6.43 -9.17
CA LEU A 291 6.48 7.34 -9.64
C LEU A 291 6.42 7.61 -11.15
N PRO A 292 6.27 6.62 -12.06
CA PRO A 292 6.09 6.90 -13.49
C PRO A 292 4.84 7.73 -13.78
N THR A 293 3.78 7.62 -12.95
CA THR A 293 2.58 8.47 -13.09
C THR A 293 2.87 9.92 -12.69
N LEU A 294 3.61 10.15 -11.61
CA LEU A 294 4.05 11.49 -11.20
C LEU A 294 4.93 12.14 -12.26
N VAL A 295 5.90 11.39 -12.82
CA VAL A 295 6.77 11.85 -13.91
C VAL A 295 5.96 12.24 -15.15
N SER A 296 4.97 11.41 -15.53
CA SER A 296 4.08 11.71 -16.66
C SER A 296 3.18 12.91 -16.39
N ALA A 297 2.68 13.06 -15.16
CA ALA A 297 1.85 14.21 -14.76
C ALA A 297 2.67 15.51 -14.72
N ALA A 298 3.97 15.42 -14.41
CA ALA A 298 4.93 16.52 -14.48
C ALA A 298 5.35 16.90 -15.93
N GLY A 299 4.77 16.22 -16.94
CA GLY A 299 5.01 16.52 -18.37
C GLY A 299 6.23 15.84 -18.98
N ALA A 300 6.84 14.87 -18.28
CA ALA A 300 7.97 14.11 -18.81
C ALA A 300 7.54 12.70 -19.24
N GLU A 301 8.31 12.06 -20.09
CA GLU A 301 8.08 10.68 -20.51
C GLU A 301 8.60 9.70 -19.45
N ALA A 302 7.72 8.80 -19.00
CA ALA A 302 8.07 7.68 -18.14
C ALA A 302 8.50 6.49 -19.02
N GLY A 303 9.81 6.37 -19.26
CA GLY A 303 10.36 5.31 -20.11
C GLY A 303 10.64 4.00 -19.36
N ASP A 304 11.46 3.13 -19.98
CA ASP A 304 11.77 1.77 -19.51
C ASP A 304 12.66 1.71 -18.25
N GLN A 305 13.04 2.87 -17.69
CA GLN A 305 13.79 2.92 -16.44
C GLN A 305 12.96 2.42 -15.23
N PHE A 306 11.64 2.34 -15.35
CA PHE A 306 10.74 1.85 -14.31
C PHE A 306 10.29 0.41 -14.58
N ASP A 307 9.89 -0.31 -13.55
CA ASP A 307 9.09 -1.55 -13.67
C ASP A 307 7.59 -1.22 -13.71
N GLY A 308 7.25 -0.07 -13.14
CA GLY A 308 5.92 0.49 -13.17
C GLY A 308 5.58 1.16 -14.51
N HIS A 309 4.29 1.35 -14.72
CA HIS A 309 3.74 2.08 -15.85
C HIS A 309 2.86 3.23 -15.34
N SER A 310 2.76 4.32 -16.12
CA SER A 310 1.94 5.46 -15.75
C SER A 310 0.44 5.14 -15.87
N PHE A 311 -0.33 5.28 -14.78
CA PHE A 311 -1.79 5.23 -14.81
C PHE A 311 -2.44 6.61 -15.03
N LEU A 312 -1.69 7.58 -15.51
CA LEU A 312 -2.23 8.91 -15.87
C LEU A 312 -3.42 8.83 -16.83
N PRO A 313 -3.47 7.91 -17.84
CA PRO A 313 -4.66 7.74 -18.67
C PRO A 313 -5.92 7.35 -17.88
N VAL A 314 -5.78 6.54 -16.82
CA VAL A 314 -6.90 6.20 -15.91
C VAL A 314 -7.34 7.44 -15.14
N LEU A 315 -6.41 8.22 -14.59
CA LEU A 315 -6.72 9.46 -13.87
C LEU A 315 -7.49 10.46 -14.75
N ARG A 316 -7.18 10.49 -16.04
CA ARG A 316 -7.86 11.37 -17.04
C ARG A 316 -9.14 10.78 -17.60
N GLY A 317 -9.58 9.61 -17.15
CA GLY A 317 -10.77 8.93 -17.67
C GLY A 317 -10.65 8.46 -19.13
N GLN A 318 -9.43 8.33 -19.64
CA GLN A 318 -9.16 7.90 -21.03
C GLN A 318 -9.22 6.38 -21.19
N THR A 319 -9.04 5.65 -20.12
CA THR A 319 -9.17 4.19 -20.03
C THR A 319 -9.66 3.77 -18.65
N ALA A 320 -10.35 2.64 -18.58
CA ALA A 320 -10.74 1.99 -17.33
C ALA A 320 -9.71 0.91 -16.89
N ASP A 321 -8.83 0.49 -17.80
CA ASP A 321 -7.86 -0.57 -17.57
C ASP A 321 -6.44 -0.02 -17.47
N HIS A 322 -5.59 -0.72 -16.71
CA HIS A 322 -4.19 -0.37 -16.57
C HIS A 322 -3.26 -1.58 -16.67
N ARG A 323 -3.36 -2.53 -15.73
CA ARG A 323 -2.55 -3.74 -15.69
C ARG A 323 -3.42 -4.99 -15.83
N GLU A 324 -2.89 -6.03 -16.47
CA GLU A 324 -3.48 -7.36 -16.43
C GLU A 324 -3.15 -8.07 -15.11
N TYR A 325 -1.93 -7.85 -14.59
CA TYR A 325 -1.42 -8.49 -13.38
C TYR A 325 -0.68 -7.50 -12.48
N VAL A 326 -0.76 -7.74 -11.15
CA VAL A 326 0.20 -7.26 -10.16
C VAL A 326 0.97 -8.43 -9.58
N TYR A 327 2.23 -8.21 -9.25
CA TYR A 327 3.15 -9.24 -8.79
C TYR A 327 3.64 -8.93 -7.39
N LEU A 328 3.62 -9.95 -6.53
CA LEU A 328 3.84 -9.80 -5.10
C LEU A 328 4.89 -10.80 -4.64
N MET A 329 5.66 -10.41 -3.64
CA MET A 329 6.68 -11.28 -3.06
C MET A 329 6.77 -11.07 -1.55
N HIS A 330 7.34 -12.06 -0.87
CA HIS A 330 7.72 -11.97 0.53
C HIS A 330 8.98 -12.79 0.77
N ASN A 331 9.90 -12.25 1.54
CA ASN A 331 11.03 -12.93 2.13
C ASN A 331 11.01 -12.65 3.63
N ASN A 332 11.11 -13.68 4.45
CA ASN A 332 10.77 -13.56 5.86
C ASN A 332 11.94 -13.12 6.76
N VAL A 333 13.19 -13.35 6.35
CA VAL A 333 14.35 -12.84 7.09
C VAL A 333 14.43 -11.31 6.91
N PRO A 334 14.65 -10.50 7.96
CA PRO A 334 15.02 -10.87 9.34
C PRO A 334 13.82 -11.03 10.29
N GLU A 335 12.59 -10.95 9.81
CA GLU A 335 11.39 -10.93 10.65
C GLU A 335 11.07 -12.30 11.26
N GLY A 336 11.57 -13.36 10.65
CA GLY A 336 11.46 -14.73 11.08
C GLY A 336 12.39 -15.66 10.30
N PRO A 337 12.29 -16.98 10.49
CA PRO A 337 13.00 -17.96 9.67
C PRO A 337 12.66 -17.82 8.19
N PRO A 338 13.54 -18.24 7.26
CA PRO A 338 13.28 -18.18 5.83
C PRO A 338 11.91 -18.77 5.45
N TYR A 339 11.11 -18.01 4.74
CA TYR A 339 9.81 -18.45 4.21
C TYR A 339 9.43 -17.61 2.97
N PRO A 340 10.05 -17.88 1.82
CA PRO A 340 9.82 -17.08 0.63
C PRO A 340 8.47 -17.40 -0.02
N ILE A 341 7.73 -16.35 -0.38
CA ILE A 341 6.42 -16.42 -1.03
C ILE A 341 6.45 -15.60 -2.30
N ARG A 342 5.80 -16.07 -3.37
CA ARG A 342 5.55 -15.31 -4.59
C ARG A 342 4.08 -15.41 -4.94
N SER A 343 3.51 -14.32 -5.46
CA SER A 343 2.11 -14.37 -5.87
C SER A 343 1.79 -13.40 -7.00
N ILE A 344 0.62 -13.60 -7.60
CA ILE A 344 0.11 -12.84 -8.72
C ILE A 344 -1.39 -12.64 -8.54
N VAL A 345 -1.84 -11.41 -8.82
CA VAL A 345 -3.27 -11.06 -8.80
C VAL A 345 -3.66 -10.55 -10.17
N ASP A 346 -4.80 -11.02 -10.68
CA ASP A 346 -5.50 -10.42 -11.82
C ASP A 346 -6.79 -9.70 -11.36
N ALA A 347 -7.68 -9.41 -12.28
CA ALA A 347 -8.93 -8.74 -11.98
C ALA A 347 -9.82 -9.47 -10.96
N ARG A 348 -9.69 -10.79 -10.81
CA ARG A 348 -10.55 -11.62 -9.97
C ARG A 348 -9.80 -12.59 -9.08
N TRP A 349 -8.67 -13.09 -9.51
CA TRP A 349 -8.00 -14.23 -8.89
C TRP A 349 -6.67 -13.83 -8.27
N HIS A 350 -6.36 -14.40 -7.11
CA HIS A 350 -5.06 -14.30 -6.45
C HIS A 350 -4.46 -15.70 -6.32
N TYR A 351 -3.36 -15.94 -7.01
CA TYR A 351 -2.59 -17.18 -6.91
C TYR A 351 -1.32 -16.94 -6.10
N ILE A 352 -1.08 -17.77 -5.09
CA ILE A 352 0.06 -17.69 -4.17
C ILE A 352 0.85 -18.99 -4.26
N ARG A 353 2.19 -18.87 -4.36
CA ARG A 353 3.14 -19.98 -4.29
C ARG A 353 4.04 -19.80 -3.09
N ASN A 354 4.01 -20.76 -2.15
CA ASN A 354 4.95 -20.87 -1.04
C ASN A 354 6.13 -21.73 -1.52
N LEU A 355 7.35 -21.18 -1.47
CA LEU A 355 8.52 -21.84 -2.06
C LEU A 355 9.20 -22.83 -1.09
N GLN A 356 8.79 -22.82 0.19
CA GLN A 356 9.21 -23.76 1.24
C GLN A 356 8.01 -24.21 2.08
N PRO A 357 7.01 -24.88 1.47
CA PRO A 357 5.73 -25.20 2.11
C PRO A 357 5.84 -26.22 3.27
N GLU A 358 6.94 -26.97 3.35
CA GLU A 358 7.24 -27.90 4.43
C GLU A 358 7.67 -27.19 5.73
N ALA A 359 8.15 -25.93 5.62
CA ALA A 359 8.52 -25.13 6.78
C ALA A 359 7.27 -24.57 7.49
N LEU A 360 7.42 -24.26 8.77
CA LEU A 360 6.42 -23.49 9.49
C LEU A 360 6.70 -22.00 9.33
N TYR A 361 5.67 -21.24 9.05
CA TYR A 361 5.76 -19.78 8.99
C TYR A 361 5.67 -19.18 10.39
N PHE A 362 6.66 -18.38 10.75
CA PHE A 362 6.69 -17.58 11.97
C PHE A 362 7.28 -16.21 11.65
N GLU A 363 6.86 -15.20 12.36
CA GLU A 363 7.44 -13.87 12.31
C GLU A 363 7.53 -13.23 13.71
N LYS A 364 8.23 -12.12 13.83
CA LYS A 364 8.64 -11.54 15.12
C LYS A 364 7.48 -11.20 16.07
N HIS A 365 6.32 -10.80 15.56
CA HIS A 365 5.15 -10.51 16.39
C HIS A 365 4.56 -11.79 17.00
N MET A 366 4.56 -12.89 16.24
CA MET A 366 4.20 -14.21 16.74
C MET A 366 5.20 -14.75 17.75
N MET A 367 6.49 -14.44 17.57
CA MET A 367 7.56 -14.91 18.45
C MET A 367 7.75 -14.04 19.70
N GLY A 368 6.95 -12.98 19.88
CA GLY A 368 7.00 -12.14 21.07
C GLY A 368 8.15 -11.14 21.12
N ALA A 369 8.84 -10.88 20.01
CA ALA A 369 9.97 -9.96 19.96
C ALA A 369 9.61 -8.50 20.31
N PHE A 370 8.32 -8.13 20.24
CA PHE A 370 7.81 -6.78 20.49
C PHE A 370 7.10 -6.57 21.82
N ARG A 371 7.42 -7.30 22.88
CA ARG A 371 6.73 -7.18 24.18
C ARG A 371 5.19 -7.30 24.11
N THR A 372 4.64 -7.65 22.95
CA THR A 372 3.24 -7.80 22.64
C THR A 372 2.96 -9.25 22.27
N ASN A 373 3.19 -10.17 23.23
CA ASN A 373 2.92 -11.61 23.09
C ASN A 373 1.44 -11.94 22.83
N TRP A 374 0.61 -10.92 22.60
CA TRP A 374 -0.82 -11.09 22.59
C TRP A 374 -1.33 -11.99 21.46
N PHE A 375 -0.64 -12.07 20.31
CA PHE A 375 -1.00 -13.02 19.25
C PHE A 375 -0.78 -14.46 19.70
N TRP A 376 0.39 -14.74 20.24
CA TRP A 376 0.72 -16.06 20.76
C TRP A 376 -0.19 -16.45 21.92
N GLU A 377 -0.40 -15.55 22.88
CA GLU A 377 -1.23 -15.79 24.04
C GLU A 377 -2.71 -15.97 23.69
N THR A 378 -3.25 -15.23 22.70
CA THR A 378 -4.68 -15.31 22.38
C THR A 378 -4.99 -16.38 21.34
N TRP A 379 -4.16 -16.55 20.32
CA TRP A 379 -4.46 -17.46 19.20
C TRP A 379 -3.96 -18.87 19.49
N LEU A 380 -2.72 -19.01 19.95
CA LEU A 380 -2.13 -20.32 20.25
C LEU A 380 -2.58 -20.86 21.60
N ALA A 381 -2.71 -20.02 22.63
CA ALA A 381 -3.31 -20.42 23.89
C ALA A 381 -4.77 -20.81 23.71
N ALA A 382 -5.54 -20.07 22.91
CA ALA A 382 -6.91 -20.43 22.55
C ALA A 382 -6.98 -21.70 21.69
N SER A 383 -5.91 -22.14 21.06
CA SER A 383 -5.84 -23.41 20.31
C SER A 383 -5.43 -24.61 21.15
N GLY A 384 -5.11 -24.42 22.45
CA GLY A 384 -4.69 -25.49 23.35
C GLY A 384 -5.81 -26.42 23.82
N PRO A 385 -5.47 -27.61 24.35
CA PRO A 385 -6.46 -28.64 24.72
C PRO A 385 -7.36 -28.28 25.91
N SER A 386 -7.01 -27.25 26.68
CA SER A 386 -7.77 -26.82 27.87
C SER A 386 -8.86 -25.80 27.58
N ALA A 387 -8.98 -25.34 26.36
CA ALA A 387 -9.85 -24.26 26.02
C ALA A 387 -11.25 -24.74 25.58
N GLN A 388 -12.26 -23.92 25.78
CA GLN A 388 -13.66 -24.25 25.44
C GLN A 388 -13.81 -24.55 23.94
N ALA A 389 -14.10 -25.80 23.62
CA ALA A 389 -14.00 -26.40 22.28
C ALA A 389 -14.73 -25.70 21.12
N ALA A 390 -15.71 -24.82 21.38
CA ALA A 390 -16.49 -24.14 20.36
C ALA A 390 -15.87 -22.77 19.95
N ILE A 391 -15.34 -22.01 20.90
CA ILE A 391 -14.69 -20.71 20.67
C ILE A 391 -13.33 -20.93 19.99
N ASN A 392 -12.73 -22.08 20.23
CA ASN A 392 -11.36 -22.36 19.83
C ASN A 392 -11.20 -22.96 18.43
N ARG A 393 -12.24 -23.55 17.84
CA ARG A 393 -12.11 -24.12 16.48
C ARG A 393 -11.67 -23.08 15.45
N ARG A 394 -12.16 -21.85 15.54
CA ARG A 394 -11.74 -20.77 14.65
C ARG A 394 -10.31 -20.34 14.93
N ALA A 395 -9.92 -20.15 16.18
CA ALA A 395 -8.54 -19.81 16.54
C ALA A 395 -7.54 -20.89 16.08
N VAL A 396 -7.87 -22.19 16.29
CA VAL A 396 -7.07 -23.32 15.78
C VAL A 396 -6.94 -23.27 14.25
N MET A 397 -8.05 -23.04 13.56
CA MET A 397 -8.07 -22.96 12.10
C MET A 397 -7.21 -21.79 11.61
N LEU A 398 -7.35 -20.60 12.21
CA LEU A 398 -6.57 -19.42 11.86
C LEU A 398 -5.08 -19.60 12.15
N ALA A 399 -4.72 -20.14 13.30
CA ALA A 399 -3.34 -20.45 13.68
C ALA A 399 -2.69 -21.46 12.69
N ASN A 400 -3.42 -22.52 12.34
CA ASN A 400 -2.93 -23.48 11.36
C ASN A 400 -2.80 -22.86 9.97
N ARG A 401 -3.79 -22.07 9.51
CA ARG A 401 -3.74 -21.34 8.24
C ARG A 401 -2.52 -20.40 8.19
N PHE A 402 -2.22 -19.73 9.28
CA PHE A 402 -1.09 -18.80 9.36
C PHE A 402 0.25 -19.52 9.30
N MET A 403 0.43 -20.57 10.12
CA MET A 403 1.71 -21.25 10.29
C MET A 403 1.99 -22.35 9.25
N ARG A 404 0.95 -23.04 8.77
CA ARG A 404 1.05 -24.20 7.86
C ARG A 404 0.38 -23.86 6.54
N ARG A 405 1.19 -23.43 5.58
CA ARG A 405 0.67 -22.97 4.29
C ARG A 405 0.93 -24.04 3.23
N PRO A 406 -0.08 -24.40 2.41
CA PRO A 406 0.15 -25.34 1.29
C PRO A 406 1.09 -24.71 0.26
N ALA A 407 1.69 -25.55 -0.59
CA ALA A 407 2.59 -25.10 -1.65
C ALA A 407 1.94 -24.06 -2.57
N GLU A 408 0.64 -24.23 -2.84
CA GLU A 408 -0.11 -23.33 -3.71
C GLU A 408 -1.45 -22.96 -3.08
N GLN A 409 -1.90 -21.72 -3.35
CA GLN A 409 -3.20 -21.23 -2.92
C GLN A 409 -3.83 -20.44 -4.07
N LEU A 410 -5.15 -20.51 -4.20
CA LEU A 410 -5.95 -19.76 -5.18
C LEU A 410 -7.19 -19.18 -4.50
N TYR A 411 -7.44 -17.89 -4.69
CA TYR A 411 -8.56 -17.19 -4.09
C TYR A 411 -9.32 -16.35 -5.10
N ASP A 412 -10.65 -16.26 -4.95
CA ASP A 412 -11.50 -15.27 -5.61
C ASP A 412 -11.53 -13.99 -4.76
N VAL A 413 -10.79 -12.97 -5.16
CA VAL A 413 -10.59 -11.76 -4.34
C VAL A 413 -11.84 -10.87 -4.24
N ALA A 414 -12.83 -11.07 -5.10
CA ALA A 414 -14.10 -10.36 -5.06
C ALA A 414 -15.10 -11.03 -4.11
N ALA A 415 -15.15 -12.37 -4.13
CA ALA A 415 -16.07 -13.16 -3.33
C ALA A 415 -15.54 -13.44 -1.92
N ASP A 416 -14.22 -13.40 -1.72
CA ASP A 416 -13.54 -13.74 -0.47
C ASP A 416 -12.43 -12.71 -0.19
N PRO A 417 -12.77 -11.49 0.25
CA PRO A 417 -11.80 -10.40 0.46
C PRO A 417 -10.75 -10.73 1.53
N TYR A 418 -11.06 -11.60 2.48
CA TYR A 418 -10.14 -12.08 3.53
C TYR A 418 -9.40 -13.36 3.14
N GLN A 419 -9.68 -13.92 1.95
CA GLN A 419 -9.02 -15.10 1.41
C GLN A 419 -9.03 -16.31 2.35
N MET A 420 -10.18 -16.57 2.96
CA MET A 420 -10.38 -17.65 3.92
C MET A 420 -10.61 -19.01 3.25
N ARG A 421 -11.04 -19.02 1.99
CA ARG A 421 -11.34 -20.23 1.22
C ARG A 421 -10.35 -20.49 0.11
N ASN A 422 -9.37 -21.35 0.36
CA ASN A 422 -8.42 -21.76 -0.68
C ASN A 422 -9.10 -22.68 -1.71
N LEU A 423 -9.15 -22.23 -2.97
CA LEU A 423 -9.79 -22.91 -4.10
C LEU A 423 -8.81 -23.74 -4.95
N ILE A 424 -7.56 -23.92 -4.52
CA ILE A 424 -6.51 -24.60 -5.32
C ILE A 424 -6.87 -26.03 -5.70
N GLY A 425 -7.70 -26.70 -4.92
CA GLY A 425 -8.16 -28.07 -5.18
C GLY A 425 -9.39 -28.17 -6.09
N ASP A 426 -9.96 -27.05 -6.55
CA ASP A 426 -11.09 -27.04 -7.46
C ASP A 426 -10.64 -27.33 -8.88
N LEU A 427 -10.98 -28.52 -9.39
CA LEU A 427 -10.62 -28.96 -10.74
C LEU A 427 -11.24 -28.09 -11.85
N GLY A 428 -12.36 -27.41 -11.58
CA GLY A 428 -12.99 -26.46 -12.50
C GLY A 428 -12.16 -25.17 -12.67
N LEU A 429 -11.17 -24.92 -11.81
CA LEU A 429 -10.28 -23.76 -11.85
C LEU A 429 -8.85 -24.10 -12.30
N ALA A 430 -8.61 -25.32 -12.84
CA ALA A 430 -7.29 -25.74 -13.28
C ALA A 430 -6.67 -24.77 -14.30
N ASP A 431 -7.43 -24.35 -15.31
CA ASP A 431 -6.96 -23.41 -16.34
C ASP A 431 -6.59 -22.04 -15.74
N VAL A 432 -7.34 -21.55 -14.75
CA VAL A 432 -7.04 -20.31 -14.04
C VAL A 432 -5.73 -20.44 -13.29
N ARG A 433 -5.58 -21.51 -12.51
CA ARG A 433 -4.34 -21.82 -11.79
C ARG A 433 -3.13 -21.85 -12.73
N ASP A 434 -3.21 -22.61 -13.82
CA ASP A 434 -2.10 -22.85 -14.74
C ASP A 434 -1.71 -21.56 -15.49
N ARG A 435 -2.68 -20.73 -15.87
CA ARG A 435 -2.46 -19.42 -16.46
C ARG A 435 -1.69 -18.50 -15.50
N LEU A 436 -2.17 -18.38 -14.26
CA LEU A 436 -1.55 -17.52 -13.25
C LEU A 436 -0.17 -18.03 -12.83
N ALA A 437 -0.02 -19.35 -12.63
CA ALA A 437 1.27 -19.97 -12.31
C ALA A 437 2.31 -19.74 -13.43
N THR A 438 1.88 -19.82 -14.69
CA THR A 438 2.73 -19.56 -15.87
C THR A 438 3.13 -18.09 -15.93
N ALA A 439 2.18 -17.15 -15.75
CA ALA A 439 2.46 -15.72 -15.74
C ALA A 439 3.41 -15.34 -14.60
N LEU A 440 3.19 -15.86 -13.39
CA LEU A 440 4.08 -15.67 -12.25
C LEU A 440 5.50 -16.19 -12.53
N GLY A 441 5.62 -17.39 -13.11
CA GLY A 441 6.90 -17.97 -13.46
C GLY A 441 7.69 -17.13 -14.48
N ARG A 442 7.01 -16.57 -15.49
CA ARG A 442 7.63 -15.65 -16.47
C ARG A 442 8.11 -14.36 -15.79
N TRP A 443 7.31 -13.79 -14.90
CA TRP A 443 7.72 -12.60 -14.16
C TRP A 443 8.92 -12.88 -13.25
N MET A 444 8.91 -13.97 -12.48
CA MET A 444 10.07 -14.38 -11.67
C MET A 444 11.33 -14.49 -12.52
N GLN A 445 11.23 -15.12 -13.68
CA GLN A 445 12.36 -15.25 -14.61
C GLN A 445 12.84 -13.88 -15.12
N SER A 446 11.92 -13.00 -15.54
CA SER A 446 12.25 -11.65 -16.05
C SER A 446 12.88 -10.75 -14.97
N GLN A 447 12.55 -10.97 -13.70
CA GLN A 447 13.14 -10.26 -12.56
C GLN A 447 14.47 -10.86 -12.09
N GLY A 448 14.89 -12.03 -12.62
CA GLY A 448 16.06 -12.74 -12.12
C GLY A 448 15.86 -13.29 -10.70
N ASP A 449 14.62 -13.65 -10.33
CA ASP A 449 14.29 -14.18 -9.00
C ASP A 449 14.92 -15.55 -8.80
N PRO A 450 15.86 -15.72 -7.85
CA PRO A 450 16.50 -17.00 -7.57
C PRO A 450 15.62 -17.97 -6.74
N GLY A 451 14.35 -17.60 -6.50
CA GLY A 451 13.40 -18.43 -5.78
C GLY A 451 13.72 -18.54 -4.27
N ALA A 452 13.61 -19.75 -3.74
CA ALA A 452 13.75 -20.01 -2.30
C ALA A 452 15.15 -19.65 -1.75
N SER A 453 16.19 -19.69 -2.55
CA SER A 453 17.56 -19.36 -2.12
C SER A 453 17.76 -17.89 -1.75
N LEU A 454 16.87 -17.01 -2.17
CA LEU A 454 16.94 -15.59 -1.86
C LEU A 454 16.72 -15.31 -0.38
N ASP A 455 15.76 -15.98 0.25
CA ASP A 455 15.41 -15.76 1.65
C ASP A 455 16.39 -16.50 2.58
N SER A 456 17.54 -15.90 2.79
CA SER A 456 18.58 -16.40 3.66
C SER A 456 19.26 -15.28 4.46
N GLU A 457 19.77 -15.59 5.62
CA GLU A 457 20.49 -14.61 6.46
C GLU A 457 21.72 -14.02 5.74
N ALA A 458 22.42 -14.81 4.93
CA ALA A 458 23.57 -14.33 4.17
C ALA A 458 23.15 -13.32 3.10
N MET A 459 22.07 -13.60 2.38
CA MET A 459 21.53 -12.70 1.38
C MET A 459 20.98 -11.42 2.00
N TRP A 460 20.30 -11.52 3.14
CA TRP A 460 19.84 -10.36 3.88
C TRP A 460 20.99 -9.46 4.34
N ARG A 461 22.10 -10.03 4.87
CA ARG A 461 23.30 -9.25 5.23
C ARG A 461 23.88 -8.51 4.03
N ASN A 462 24.00 -9.18 2.88
CA ASN A 462 24.45 -8.55 1.64
C ASN A 462 23.51 -7.40 1.22
N ALA A 463 22.19 -7.62 1.38
CA ALA A 463 21.17 -6.63 1.07
C ALA A 463 21.33 -5.35 1.89
N ARG A 464 21.58 -5.47 3.17
CA ARG A 464 21.81 -4.31 4.06
C ARG A 464 23.00 -3.46 3.65
N GLU A 465 23.99 -4.05 3.03
CA GLU A 465 25.19 -3.37 2.56
C GLU A 465 25.06 -2.88 1.12
N GLY A 466 23.87 -2.89 0.53
CA GLY A 466 23.62 -2.53 -0.86
C GLY A 466 24.23 -3.51 -1.87
N ARG A 467 24.78 -4.63 -1.41
CA ARG A 467 25.33 -5.71 -2.24
C ARG A 467 24.22 -6.73 -2.50
N HIS A 468 23.59 -6.58 -3.63
CA HIS A 468 22.46 -7.42 -3.98
C HIS A 468 22.66 -8.23 -5.21
N LEU A 469 21.70 -9.10 -5.42
CA LEU A 469 21.32 -9.83 -6.60
C LEU A 469 22.10 -9.41 -7.85
N PRO A 470 22.54 -10.36 -8.67
CA PRO A 470 23.14 -10.03 -9.96
C PRO A 470 22.22 -9.08 -10.72
N PRO A 471 22.78 -8.20 -11.56
CA PRO A 471 21.98 -7.39 -12.47
C PRO A 471 21.09 -8.34 -13.31
N ARG A 472 19.90 -7.84 -13.70
CA ARG A 472 19.07 -8.56 -14.67
C ARG A 472 19.96 -9.08 -15.79
N SER A 473 19.93 -10.36 -16.03
CA SER A 473 20.46 -10.95 -17.25
C SER A 473 19.52 -10.56 -18.39
N GLY A 474 19.86 -9.49 -19.11
CA GLY A 474 19.31 -9.07 -20.41
C GLY A 474 17.80 -8.85 -20.56
N PRO A 475 17.36 -8.18 -21.64
CA PRO A 475 15.94 -7.97 -21.92
C PRO A 475 15.19 -9.27 -22.10
#